data_2f9d4f16e067ef44f5a4bbd17ef8b463
#
_entry.id   2f9d4f16e067ef44f5a4bbd17ef8b463
#
_cell.length_a   1.000
_cell.length_b   1.000
_cell.length_c   1.000
_cell.angle_alpha   90.00
_cell.angle_beta   90.00
_cell.angle_gamma   90.00
#
_symmetry.space_group_name_H-M   'P 1'
#
loop_
_entity.id
_entity.type
_entity.pdbx_description
1 polymer ?
#
loop_
_entity_poly.entity_id
_entity_poly.type
_entity_poly.pdbx_seq_one_letter_code
_entity_poly.pdbx_strand_id
1 'polypeptide(L)'
;AFEKKIDKPADPVRMGYDFAGWYEDEELNQVYEFPELMPAQDTNIFAKWTPSVNTAYRVEHYKEQIASGEYELADSEKLTGTTDSYVTPAVKTYEGYTSPAAQEIRIEADGSTVLRYYYPLEWHTVTFNEGEAGDTSVSYELKYGAEIVPPMVAADGYTFTGWDNEVASAMGTEDVVYTAQWSRNPHT
;
A
#
# COMPACT_ATOMS: atom_id res chain seq x y z
N ALA A 1 -9.12 -47.34 33.32
CA ALA A 1 -8.16 -47.92 34.28
C ALA A 1 -8.05 -47.05 35.51
N PHE A 2 -8.99 -47.19 36.42
CA PHE A 2 -9.07 -46.51 37.71
C PHE A 2 -7.74 -46.67 38.51
N GLU A 3 -7.33 -45.61 39.24
CA GLU A 3 -6.11 -45.54 40.07
C GLU A 3 -4.75 -45.71 39.32
N LYS A 4 -4.71 -45.62 38.00
CA LYS A 4 -3.45 -45.49 37.28
C LYS A 4 -2.95 -44.04 37.29
N LYS A 5 -1.63 -43.88 37.34
CA LYS A 5 -1.00 -42.56 37.23
C LYS A 5 -1.43 -41.90 35.90
N ILE A 6 -1.78 -40.63 35.94
CA ILE A 6 -2.05 -39.82 34.77
C ILE A 6 -0.75 -39.14 34.32
N ASP A 7 -0.40 -39.32 33.05
CA ASP A 7 0.60 -38.45 32.44
C ASP A 7 -0.14 -37.31 31.77
N LYS A 8 0.17 -36.05 32.17
CA LYS A 8 -0.37 -34.86 31.54
C LYS A 8 -0.07 -34.92 30.02
N PRO A 9 -1.06 -34.75 29.12
CA PRO A 9 -0.80 -34.73 27.72
C PRO A 9 0.10 -33.54 27.34
N ALA A 10 0.85 -33.69 26.25
CA ALA A 10 1.59 -32.55 25.70
C ALA A 10 0.63 -31.42 25.38
N ASP A 11 1.11 -30.18 25.55
CA ASP A 11 0.30 -29.01 25.21
C ASP A 11 -0.05 -29.03 23.72
N PRO A 12 -1.33 -28.89 23.36
CA PRO A 12 -1.77 -28.90 21.99
C PRO A 12 -1.29 -27.64 21.26
N VAL A 13 -1.22 -27.71 19.94
CA VAL A 13 -0.82 -26.59 19.08
C VAL A 13 -2.00 -26.18 18.20
N ARG A 14 -2.26 -24.88 18.15
CA ARG A 14 -3.23 -24.27 17.24
C ARG A 14 -2.60 -23.06 16.57
N MET A 15 -2.63 -23.05 15.24
CA MET A 15 -2.02 -21.98 14.46
C MET A 15 -2.62 -20.62 14.81
N GLY A 16 -1.76 -19.64 15.10
CA GLY A 16 -2.16 -18.29 15.47
C GLY A 16 -2.72 -18.13 16.89
N TYR A 17 -2.66 -19.17 17.72
CA TYR A 17 -3.15 -19.10 19.09
C TYR A 17 -2.15 -19.74 20.07
N ASP A 18 -2.07 -19.15 21.24
CA ASP A 18 -1.27 -19.64 22.35
C ASP A 18 -2.14 -20.48 23.27
N PHE A 19 -1.64 -21.65 23.64
CA PHE A 19 -2.36 -22.54 24.57
C PHE A 19 -2.34 -21.94 25.99
N ALA A 20 -3.54 -21.72 26.54
CA ALA A 20 -3.72 -21.07 27.86
C ALA A 20 -4.11 -22.04 28.98
N GLY A 21 -4.07 -23.37 28.74
CA GLY A 21 -4.33 -24.38 29.72
C GLY A 21 -5.55 -25.26 29.44
N TRP A 22 -5.73 -26.27 30.32
CA TRP A 22 -6.89 -27.15 30.33
C TRP A 22 -7.92 -26.66 31.33
N TYR A 23 -9.22 -26.78 31.01
CA TYR A 23 -10.34 -26.34 31.82
C TYR A 23 -11.35 -27.46 32.00
N GLU A 24 -12.13 -27.41 33.12
CA GLU A 24 -13.14 -28.41 33.48
C GLU A 24 -14.47 -28.19 32.78
N ASP A 25 -14.73 -26.94 32.34
CA ASP A 25 -16.01 -26.51 31.80
C ASP A 25 -15.84 -25.87 30.39
N GLU A 26 -16.89 -25.96 29.57
CA GLU A 26 -16.93 -25.38 28.21
C GLU A 26 -16.79 -23.85 28.20
N GLU A 27 -17.26 -23.18 29.28
CA GLU A 27 -17.16 -21.73 29.45
C GLU A 27 -15.74 -21.27 29.80
N LEU A 28 -14.82 -22.21 30.05
CA LEU A 28 -13.40 -21.99 30.35
C LEU A 28 -13.18 -21.10 31.60
N ASN A 29 -13.97 -21.30 32.64
CA ASN A 29 -13.89 -20.54 33.89
C ASN A 29 -13.02 -21.23 34.96
N GLN A 30 -13.02 -22.57 35.00
CA GLN A 30 -12.29 -23.36 35.98
C GLN A 30 -11.12 -24.10 35.35
N VAL A 31 -9.89 -23.81 35.82
CA VAL A 31 -8.68 -24.49 35.37
C VAL A 31 -8.73 -25.93 35.85
N TYR A 32 -8.48 -26.88 34.94
CA TYR A 32 -8.34 -28.30 35.28
C TYR A 32 -6.93 -28.57 35.80
N GLU A 33 -6.88 -29.00 37.07
CA GLU A 33 -5.65 -29.48 37.66
C GLU A 33 -5.60 -31.03 37.53
N PHE A 34 -4.54 -31.53 36.88
CA PHE A 34 -4.39 -32.96 36.63
C PHE A 34 -4.16 -33.68 37.98
N PRO A 35 -5.07 -34.57 38.39
CA PRO A 35 -4.87 -35.36 39.58
C PRO A 35 -3.74 -36.39 39.38
N GLU A 36 -3.12 -36.85 40.44
CA GLU A 36 -2.02 -37.82 40.38
C GLU A 36 -2.48 -39.19 39.84
N LEU A 37 -3.72 -39.55 40.15
CA LEU A 37 -4.34 -40.82 39.75
C LEU A 37 -5.63 -40.59 38.98
N MET A 38 -5.92 -41.50 38.06
CA MET A 38 -7.12 -41.48 37.24
C MET A 38 -8.39 -41.48 38.09
N PRO A 39 -9.30 -40.51 37.97
CA PRO A 39 -10.56 -40.50 38.69
C PRO A 39 -11.46 -41.66 38.27
N ALA A 40 -12.42 -42.00 39.17
CA ALA A 40 -13.37 -43.09 38.94
C ALA A 40 -14.42 -42.77 37.84
N GLN A 41 -14.55 -41.50 37.45
CA GLN A 41 -15.53 -41.01 36.48
C GLN A 41 -14.82 -40.51 35.22
N ASP A 42 -15.48 -40.66 34.11
CA ASP A 42 -15.05 -40.03 32.85
C ASP A 42 -15.08 -38.51 33.00
N THR A 43 -13.99 -37.86 32.58
CA THR A 43 -13.82 -36.42 32.70
C THR A 43 -13.52 -35.85 31.32
N ASN A 44 -14.31 -34.85 30.88
CA ASN A 44 -14.01 -34.05 29.70
C ASN A 44 -13.20 -32.83 30.16
N ILE A 45 -12.18 -32.51 29.39
CA ILE A 45 -11.39 -31.29 29.59
C ILE A 45 -11.31 -30.51 28.31
N PHE A 46 -11.28 -29.18 28.44
CA PHE A 46 -11.35 -28.23 27.33
C PHE A 46 -10.08 -27.41 27.26
N ALA A 47 -9.53 -27.29 26.04
CA ALA A 47 -8.35 -26.46 25.80
C ALA A 47 -8.74 -24.99 25.64
N LYS A 48 -8.17 -24.12 26.46
CA LYS A 48 -8.29 -22.66 26.28
C LYS A 48 -7.21 -22.14 25.36
N TRP A 49 -7.61 -21.23 24.48
CA TRP A 49 -6.75 -20.59 23.50
C TRP A 49 -6.85 -19.07 23.62
N THR A 50 -5.70 -18.40 23.55
CA THR A 50 -5.62 -16.95 23.43
C THR A 50 -5.05 -16.59 22.07
N PRO A 51 -5.56 -15.56 21.37
CA PRO A 51 -4.96 -15.11 20.12
C PRO A 51 -3.48 -14.75 20.31
N SER A 52 -2.61 -15.30 19.48
CA SER A 52 -1.18 -14.95 19.53
C SER A 52 -0.97 -13.50 19.13
N VAL A 53 -0.11 -12.79 19.85
CA VAL A 53 0.25 -11.38 19.55
C VAL A 53 1.35 -11.25 18.48
N ASN A 54 1.89 -12.38 18.03
CA ASN A 54 3.02 -12.44 17.11
C ASN A 54 2.65 -13.05 15.73
N THR A 55 1.38 -13.05 15.36
CA THR A 55 0.94 -13.57 14.07
C THR A 55 1.42 -12.64 12.95
N ALA A 56 2.16 -13.22 12.00
CA ALA A 56 2.74 -12.47 10.89
C ALA A 56 1.66 -12.00 9.90
N TYR A 57 1.89 -10.84 9.31
CA TYR A 57 1.17 -10.35 8.14
C TYR A 57 2.12 -9.53 7.26
N ARG A 58 1.72 -9.22 6.03
CA ARG A 58 2.54 -8.48 5.08
C ARG A 58 1.79 -7.30 4.50
N VAL A 59 2.52 -6.20 4.28
CA VAL A 59 2.05 -5.04 3.54
C VAL A 59 2.92 -4.89 2.30
N GLU A 60 2.29 -4.77 1.14
CA GLU A 60 2.94 -4.62 -0.16
C GLU A 60 2.54 -3.28 -0.78
N HIS A 61 3.51 -2.54 -1.31
CA HIS A 61 3.32 -1.24 -1.94
C HIS A 61 3.67 -1.36 -3.42
N TYR A 62 2.71 -1.08 -4.29
CA TYR A 62 2.83 -1.18 -5.74
C TYR A 62 2.75 0.20 -6.37
N LYS A 63 3.71 0.53 -7.24
CA LYS A 63 3.79 1.78 -7.97
C LYS A 63 3.44 1.57 -9.43
N GLU A 64 2.61 2.48 -9.99
CA GLU A 64 2.31 2.50 -11.42
C GLU A 64 3.57 2.83 -12.22
N GLN A 65 3.79 2.11 -13.34
CA GLN A 65 4.90 2.32 -14.26
C GLN A 65 4.43 3.17 -15.44
N ILE A 66 5.13 4.27 -15.72
CA ILE A 66 4.75 5.21 -16.78
C ILE A 66 4.71 4.53 -18.17
N ALA A 67 5.60 3.60 -18.44
CA ALA A 67 5.72 2.96 -19.74
C ALA A 67 4.60 1.95 -20.04
N SER A 68 4.09 1.25 -19.03
CA SER A 68 3.12 0.17 -19.21
C SER A 68 1.73 0.48 -18.63
N GLY A 69 1.65 1.40 -17.67
CA GLY A 69 0.46 1.61 -16.84
C GLY A 69 0.20 0.48 -15.84
N GLU A 70 1.08 -0.52 -15.78
CA GLU A 70 0.98 -1.64 -14.84
C GLU A 70 1.58 -1.27 -13.49
N TYR A 71 1.20 -2.00 -12.44
CA TYR A 71 1.71 -1.79 -11.11
C TYR A 71 2.80 -2.79 -10.77
N GLU A 72 3.96 -2.30 -10.35
CA GLU A 72 5.09 -3.12 -9.91
C GLU A 72 5.33 -2.96 -8.41
N LEU A 73 5.76 -4.07 -7.77
CA LEU A 73 6.10 -4.08 -6.35
C LEU A 73 7.31 -3.16 -6.09
N ALA A 74 7.08 -2.09 -5.34
CA ALA A 74 8.12 -1.14 -4.95
C ALA A 74 8.71 -1.46 -3.57
N ASP A 75 7.87 -1.95 -2.64
CA ASP A 75 8.29 -2.24 -1.27
C ASP A 75 7.39 -3.29 -0.63
N SER A 76 7.94 -4.03 0.35
CA SER A 76 7.22 -5.05 1.10
C SER A 76 7.70 -5.12 2.54
N GLU A 77 6.77 -5.07 3.49
CA GLU A 77 7.04 -5.11 4.92
C GLU A 77 6.41 -6.35 5.55
N LYS A 78 7.19 -7.04 6.38
CA LYS A 78 6.70 -8.12 7.25
C LYS A 78 6.47 -7.54 8.63
N LEU A 79 5.25 -7.64 9.11
CA LEU A 79 4.79 -7.12 10.38
C LEU A 79 4.17 -8.24 11.21
N THR A 80 3.95 -7.98 12.49
CA THR A 80 3.23 -8.90 13.38
C THR A 80 2.12 -8.17 14.12
N GLY A 81 1.08 -8.91 14.48
CA GLY A 81 -0.02 -8.39 15.27
C GLY A 81 -0.81 -9.52 15.93
N THR A 82 -1.87 -9.15 16.61
CA THR A 82 -2.71 -10.11 17.32
C THR A 82 -3.65 -10.82 16.34
N THR A 83 -3.68 -12.15 16.38
CA THR A 83 -4.65 -12.96 15.62
C THR A 83 -6.07 -12.45 15.84
N ASP A 84 -6.89 -12.45 14.79
CA ASP A 84 -8.28 -12.00 14.76
C ASP A 84 -8.50 -10.50 15.04
N SER A 85 -7.44 -9.73 15.33
CA SER A 85 -7.56 -8.28 15.47
C SER A 85 -7.50 -7.56 14.12
N TYR A 86 -7.98 -6.32 14.12
CA TYR A 86 -7.88 -5.42 12.98
C TYR A 86 -6.70 -4.48 13.17
N VAL A 87 -5.99 -4.21 12.07
CA VAL A 87 -4.87 -3.26 12.01
C VAL A 87 -5.04 -2.34 10.80
N THR A 88 -4.53 -1.12 10.93
CA THR A 88 -4.48 -0.14 9.84
C THR A 88 -3.03 0.22 9.57
N PRO A 89 -2.33 -0.56 8.73
CA PRO A 89 -0.93 -0.30 8.39
C PRO A 89 -0.74 1.06 7.74
N ALA A 90 0.42 1.67 7.96
CA ALA A 90 0.74 2.98 7.42
C ALA A 90 0.80 2.99 5.90
N VAL A 91 0.22 4.03 5.30
CA VAL A 91 0.38 4.35 3.88
C VAL A 91 1.70 5.10 3.70
N LYS A 92 2.47 4.76 2.67
CA LYS A 92 3.70 5.47 2.30
C LYS A 92 3.40 6.66 1.40
N THR A 93 4.37 7.55 1.30
CA THR A 93 4.35 8.66 0.34
C THR A 93 5.51 8.49 -0.64
N TYR A 94 5.22 8.62 -1.93
CA TYR A 94 6.20 8.57 -3.00
C TYR A 94 6.05 9.83 -3.87
N GLU A 95 7.17 10.45 -4.21
CA GLU A 95 7.18 11.63 -5.08
C GLU A 95 6.58 11.30 -6.45
N GLY A 96 5.63 12.13 -6.89
CA GLY A 96 4.91 11.98 -8.15
C GLY A 96 3.82 10.90 -8.16
N TYR A 97 3.44 10.40 -6.97
CA TYR A 97 2.39 9.38 -6.84
C TYR A 97 1.32 9.80 -5.85
N THR A 98 0.09 9.55 -6.20
CA THR A 98 -1.05 9.74 -5.30
C THR A 98 -1.08 8.63 -4.27
N SER A 99 -1.05 9.00 -2.98
CA SER A 99 -1.18 8.03 -1.88
C SER A 99 -2.61 7.52 -1.77
N PRO A 100 -2.82 6.19 -1.66
CA PRO A 100 -4.15 5.62 -1.45
C PRO A 100 -4.69 5.95 -0.06
N ALA A 101 -5.99 5.75 0.15
CA ALA A 101 -6.57 5.81 1.48
C ALA A 101 -6.04 4.66 2.37
N ALA A 102 -5.88 4.94 3.66
CA ALA A 102 -5.56 3.90 4.64
C ALA A 102 -6.68 2.84 4.69
N GLN A 103 -6.29 1.57 4.83
CA GLN A 103 -7.21 0.44 4.85
C GLN A 103 -7.01 -0.36 6.13
N GLU A 104 -8.12 -0.82 6.68
CA GLU A 104 -8.15 -1.74 7.81
C GLU A 104 -8.20 -3.18 7.31
N ILE A 105 -7.42 -4.07 7.95
CA ILE A 105 -7.35 -5.49 7.57
C ILE A 105 -7.33 -6.35 8.84
N ARG A 106 -8.03 -7.50 8.80
CA ARG A 106 -8.00 -8.49 9.87
C ARG A 106 -6.80 -9.41 9.71
N ILE A 107 -6.14 -9.74 10.82
CA ILE A 107 -5.02 -10.67 10.86
C ILE A 107 -5.54 -12.11 10.97
N GLU A 108 -5.36 -12.89 9.93
CA GLU A 108 -5.72 -14.31 9.89
C GLU A 108 -4.70 -15.15 10.67
N ALA A 109 -5.21 -16.17 11.37
CA ALA A 109 -4.44 -17.03 12.28
C ALA A 109 -3.28 -17.77 11.60
N ASP A 110 -3.39 -18.03 10.29
CA ASP A 110 -2.39 -18.76 9.51
C ASP A 110 -1.23 -17.88 9.01
N GLY A 111 -1.25 -16.57 9.29
CA GLY A 111 -0.23 -15.63 8.84
C GLY A 111 -0.27 -15.31 7.35
N SER A 112 -1.34 -15.68 6.65
CA SER A 112 -1.49 -15.46 5.21
C SER A 112 -1.92 -14.05 4.83
N THR A 113 -2.26 -13.21 5.81
CA THR A 113 -2.77 -11.86 5.58
C THR A 113 -1.80 -10.99 4.79
N VAL A 114 -2.26 -10.42 3.67
CA VAL A 114 -1.51 -9.48 2.85
C VAL A 114 -2.38 -8.28 2.48
N LEU A 115 -1.96 -7.08 2.89
CA LEU A 115 -2.54 -5.83 2.44
C LEU A 115 -1.73 -5.28 1.27
N ARG A 116 -2.42 -4.79 0.23
CA ARG A 116 -1.78 -4.18 -0.95
C ARG A 116 -2.24 -2.75 -1.13
N TYR A 117 -1.27 -1.83 -1.17
CA TYR A 117 -1.48 -0.43 -1.51
C TYR A 117 -0.98 -0.17 -2.93
N TYR A 118 -1.80 0.53 -3.73
CA TYR A 118 -1.50 0.90 -5.11
C TYR A 118 -1.36 2.41 -5.22
N TYR A 119 -0.25 2.86 -5.80
CA TYR A 119 0.13 4.26 -5.94
C TYR A 119 0.11 4.63 -7.43
N PRO A 120 -0.98 5.23 -7.94
CA PRO A 120 -1.02 5.73 -9.30
C PRO A 120 -0.14 6.97 -9.46
N LEU A 121 0.38 7.18 -10.67
CA LEU A 121 1.09 8.40 -11.03
C LEU A 121 0.15 9.61 -10.97
N GLU A 122 0.66 10.73 -10.46
CA GLU A 122 -0.06 12.00 -10.47
C GLU A 122 -0.18 12.55 -11.89
N TRP A 123 -1.28 13.27 -12.13
CA TRP A 123 -1.53 13.98 -13.37
C TRP A 123 -1.27 15.46 -13.17
N HIS A 124 -0.55 16.07 -14.14
CA HIS A 124 -0.25 17.50 -14.15
C HIS A 124 -0.47 18.08 -15.56
N THR A 125 -0.67 19.38 -15.61
CA THR A 125 -0.92 20.09 -16.87
C THR A 125 0.34 20.81 -17.35
N VAL A 126 0.72 20.58 -18.59
CA VAL A 126 1.66 21.44 -19.31
C VAL A 126 0.90 22.32 -20.28
N THR A 127 1.13 23.63 -20.23
CA THR A 127 0.49 24.62 -21.12
C THR A 127 1.54 25.35 -21.95
N PHE A 128 1.30 25.46 -23.23
CA PHE A 128 2.11 26.21 -24.18
C PHE A 128 1.30 27.41 -24.73
N ASN A 129 1.77 28.64 -24.45
CA ASN A 129 1.15 29.88 -24.90
C ASN A 129 1.87 30.42 -26.11
N GLU A 130 1.14 31.01 -27.07
CA GLU A 130 1.72 31.65 -28.25
C GLU A 130 2.43 32.98 -27.97
N GLY A 131 2.20 33.60 -26.82
CA GLY A 131 2.85 34.86 -26.43
C GLY A 131 2.48 36.03 -27.33
N GLU A 132 3.48 36.88 -27.69
CA GLU A 132 3.23 38.12 -28.46
C GLU A 132 2.62 37.91 -29.84
N ALA A 133 2.76 36.74 -30.42
CA ALA A 133 2.31 36.47 -31.78
C ALA A 133 0.86 35.97 -31.87
N GLY A 134 0.20 35.69 -30.74
CA GLY A 134 -1.18 35.21 -30.68
C GLY A 134 -1.70 35.05 -29.27
N ASP A 135 -3.03 34.88 -29.14
CA ASP A 135 -3.72 34.73 -27.87
C ASP A 135 -4.12 33.28 -27.58
N THR A 136 -3.59 32.31 -28.34
CA THR A 136 -3.96 30.91 -28.16
C THR A 136 -3.00 30.19 -27.22
N SER A 137 -3.51 29.15 -26.60
CA SER A 137 -2.74 28.23 -25.77
C SER A 137 -3.19 26.81 -26.04
N VAL A 138 -2.28 25.86 -25.86
CA VAL A 138 -2.57 24.44 -25.89
C VAL A 138 -2.09 23.81 -24.59
N SER A 139 -2.94 22.97 -23.97
CA SER A 139 -2.63 22.28 -22.72
C SER A 139 -2.74 20.78 -22.92
N TYR A 140 -1.85 20.05 -22.26
CA TYR A 140 -1.84 18.60 -22.21
C TYR A 140 -1.81 18.15 -20.74
N GLU A 141 -2.65 17.17 -20.42
CA GLU A 141 -2.56 16.45 -19.14
C GLU A 141 -1.60 15.28 -19.29
N LEU A 142 -0.54 15.27 -18.51
CA LEU A 142 0.51 14.26 -18.54
C LEU A 142 0.71 13.68 -17.15
N LYS A 143 1.02 12.39 -17.09
CA LYS A 143 1.44 11.76 -15.84
C LYS A 143 2.84 12.19 -15.46
N TYR A 144 3.12 12.21 -14.18
CA TYR A 144 4.48 12.38 -13.66
C TYR A 144 5.48 11.48 -14.40
N GLY A 145 6.58 12.05 -14.87
CA GLY A 145 7.60 11.35 -15.64
C GLY A 145 7.29 11.14 -17.12
N ALA A 146 6.10 11.51 -17.61
CA ALA A 146 5.78 11.44 -19.03
C ALA A 146 6.58 12.47 -19.84
N GLU A 147 7.01 12.11 -21.05
CA GLU A 147 7.74 13.00 -21.95
C GLU A 147 6.91 14.25 -22.30
N ILE A 148 7.52 15.43 -22.21
CA ILE A 148 6.95 16.68 -22.67
C ILE A 148 7.45 16.95 -24.07
N VAL A 149 6.53 16.94 -25.05
CA VAL A 149 6.82 17.26 -26.43
C VAL A 149 6.20 18.62 -26.77
N PRO A 150 7.00 19.70 -26.93
CA PRO A 150 6.46 21.01 -27.25
C PRO A 150 5.85 21.03 -28.64
N PRO A 151 4.73 21.74 -28.85
CA PRO A 151 4.13 21.90 -30.17
C PRO A 151 5.01 22.73 -31.12
N MET A 152 4.87 22.50 -32.42
CA MET A 152 5.41 23.40 -33.41
C MET A 152 4.53 24.65 -33.49
N VAL A 153 5.15 25.82 -33.34
CA VAL A 153 4.46 27.10 -33.39
C VAL A 153 4.97 27.93 -34.58
N ALA A 154 4.05 28.66 -35.23
CA ALA A 154 4.36 29.58 -36.35
C ALA A 154 3.36 30.73 -36.32
N ALA A 155 3.83 31.94 -36.63
CA ALA A 155 2.99 33.14 -36.74
C ALA A 155 3.45 34.05 -37.87
N ASP A 156 2.48 34.62 -38.61
CA ASP A 156 2.75 35.50 -39.74
C ASP A 156 3.46 36.79 -39.27
N GLY A 157 4.57 37.11 -39.91
CA GLY A 157 5.37 38.27 -39.59
C GLY A 157 6.30 38.13 -38.39
N TYR A 158 6.40 36.94 -37.84
CA TYR A 158 7.27 36.60 -36.68
C TYR A 158 8.14 35.39 -36.97
N THR A 159 9.28 35.34 -36.31
CA THR A 159 10.17 34.18 -36.26
C THR A 159 10.22 33.68 -34.82
N PHE A 160 9.92 32.39 -34.60
CA PHE A 160 10.03 31.76 -33.27
C PHE A 160 11.50 31.69 -32.82
N THR A 161 11.79 32.15 -31.61
CA THR A 161 13.14 32.21 -31.04
C THR A 161 13.36 31.24 -29.91
N GLY A 162 12.30 30.59 -29.42
CA GLY A 162 12.34 29.62 -28.32
C GLY A 162 11.18 29.82 -27.36
N TRP A 163 11.18 29.03 -26.29
CA TRP A 163 10.27 29.19 -25.15
C TRP A 163 10.94 30.12 -24.12
N ASP A 164 10.14 30.73 -23.23
CA ASP A 164 10.62 31.61 -22.15
C ASP A 164 11.55 30.92 -21.16
N ASN A 165 11.38 29.60 -20.99
CA ASN A 165 12.23 28.72 -20.20
C ASN A 165 12.62 27.48 -21.04
N GLU A 166 13.67 26.79 -20.62
CA GLU A 166 14.02 25.49 -21.19
C GLU A 166 12.88 24.49 -20.90
N VAL A 167 12.33 23.88 -21.95
CA VAL A 167 11.27 22.88 -21.78
C VAL A 167 11.84 21.63 -21.14
N ALA A 168 11.27 21.24 -20.01
CA ALA A 168 11.66 20.02 -19.32
C ALA A 168 11.42 18.79 -20.22
N SER A 169 12.29 17.80 -20.15
CA SER A 169 12.16 16.57 -20.92
C SER A 169 11.01 15.68 -20.45
N ALA A 170 10.59 15.82 -19.17
CA ALA A 170 9.52 15.03 -18.57
C ALA A 170 8.69 15.86 -17.60
N MET A 171 7.43 15.46 -17.41
CA MET A 171 6.48 16.08 -16.49
C MET A 171 6.95 15.91 -15.05
N GLY A 172 7.04 17.02 -14.32
CA GLY A 172 7.35 17.09 -12.89
C GLY A 172 6.12 16.86 -12.01
N THR A 173 6.24 17.33 -10.76
CA THR A 173 5.21 17.21 -9.70
C THR A 173 4.29 18.44 -9.63
N GLU A 174 4.40 19.37 -10.57
CA GLU A 174 3.61 20.61 -10.62
C GLU A 174 3.21 20.92 -12.06
N ASP A 175 2.10 21.66 -12.20
CA ASP A 175 1.71 22.21 -13.49
C ASP A 175 2.76 23.22 -13.99
N VAL A 176 3.01 23.23 -15.31
CA VAL A 176 4.02 24.09 -15.91
C VAL A 176 3.48 24.81 -17.13
N VAL A 177 3.92 26.06 -17.32
CA VAL A 177 3.54 26.91 -18.44
C VAL A 177 4.81 27.36 -19.16
N TYR A 178 4.80 27.24 -20.49
CA TYR A 178 5.82 27.78 -21.39
C TYR A 178 5.21 28.81 -22.32
N THR A 179 5.89 29.95 -22.54
CA THR A 179 5.43 31.01 -23.42
C THR A 179 6.40 31.19 -24.56
N ALA A 180 5.91 31.13 -25.79
CA ALA A 180 6.70 31.31 -26.99
C ALA A 180 7.29 32.70 -27.06
N GLN A 181 8.56 32.77 -27.42
CA GLN A 181 9.30 34.00 -27.66
C GLN A 181 9.47 34.22 -29.17
N TRP A 182 9.28 35.46 -29.64
CA TRP A 182 9.24 35.78 -31.03
C TRP A 182 10.14 37.00 -31.38
N SER A 183 10.67 37.03 -32.57
CA SER A 183 11.24 38.22 -33.18
C SER A 183 10.39 38.64 -34.37
N ARG A 184 10.11 39.97 -34.50
CA ARG A 184 9.39 40.51 -35.68
C ARG A 184 10.26 40.42 -36.92
N ASN A 185 9.68 39.95 -38.02
CA ASN A 185 10.36 39.96 -39.30
C ASN A 185 10.48 41.38 -39.84
N PRO A 186 11.61 41.77 -40.43
CA PRO A 186 11.73 43.10 -41.02
C PRO A 186 10.74 43.23 -42.19
N HIS A 187 10.05 44.38 -42.22
CA HIS A 187 9.22 44.70 -43.39
C HIS A 187 10.14 44.93 -44.60
N THR A 188 9.93 44.17 -45.67
CA THR A 188 10.53 44.40 -46.97
C THR A 188 9.76 45.48 -47.77
#